data_18855778d320828a1ac85639976f7743
#
_entry.id   18855778d320828a1ac85639976f7743
#
_cell.length_a   1.000
_cell.length_b   1.000
_cell.length_c   1.000
_cell.angle_alpha   90.00
_cell.angle_beta   90.00
_cell.angle_gamma   90.00
#
_symmetry.space_group_name_H-M   'P 1'
#
loop_
_entity.id
_entity.type
_entity.pdbx_description
1 polymer ?
#
loop_
_entity_poly.entity_id
_entity_poly.type
_entity_poly.pdbx_seq_one_letter_code
_entity_poly.pdbx_strand_id
1 'polypeptide(L)'
;MALSIKVQSNIKIVQSKYIKFINKFPQIIKMGLDQAGENLKTIVVDRTHKRGLDMNNRKFIGYSPYYQELKGKTKVDLQDTNRMLQSIGSKLVSSTKAQVFFRSQREAIKAFRHQTGQGKLPVRKFFGFNKKVEKLIGKNYERFINKQIKKFKIWV
;
A
#
# COMPACT_ATOMS: atom_id res chain seq x y z
N MET A 1 50.16 42.89 -15.43
CA MET A 1 49.55 41.55 -15.71
C MET A 1 48.09 41.60 -15.29
N ALA A 2 47.15 41.42 -16.23
CA ALA A 2 45.70 41.37 -15.92
C ALA A 2 45.31 39.91 -15.73
N LEU A 3 44.84 39.54 -14.55
CA LEU A 3 44.27 38.22 -14.25
C LEU A 3 42.81 38.17 -14.76
N SER A 4 42.55 37.44 -15.84
CA SER A 4 41.18 37.20 -16.29
C SER A 4 40.67 35.87 -15.72
N ILE A 5 39.64 35.92 -14.89
CA ILE A 5 38.96 34.72 -14.38
C ILE A 5 37.85 34.35 -15.36
N LYS A 6 37.97 33.18 -15.99
CA LYS A 6 36.92 32.62 -16.88
C LYS A 6 35.98 31.81 -16.06
N VAL A 7 34.79 32.34 -15.74
CA VAL A 7 33.70 31.55 -15.07
C VAL A 7 32.90 30.83 -16.14
N GLN A 8 33.05 29.51 -16.18
CA GLN A 8 32.18 28.67 -17.00
C GLN A 8 30.92 28.28 -16.21
N SER A 9 29.78 28.75 -16.67
CA SER A 9 28.49 28.44 -16.03
C SER A 9 27.85 27.18 -16.63
N ASN A 10 27.53 26.20 -15.78
CA ASN A 10 26.82 24.98 -16.16
C ASN A 10 25.28 25.16 -16.18
N ILE A 11 24.80 26.42 -16.20
CA ILE A 11 23.39 26.78 -16.12
C ILE A 11 22.51 26.00 -17.12
N LYS A 12 22.93 25.92 -18.39
CA LYS A 12 22.17 25.20 -19.43
C LYS A 12 21.99 23.71 -19.12
N ILE A 13 23.01 23.06 -18.56
CA ILE A 13 22.98 21.66 -18.18
C ILE A 13 22.02 21.45 -17.00
N VAL A 14 22.10 22.33 -15.99
CA VAL A 14 21.21 22.28 -14.82
C VAL A 14 19.75 22.54 -15.23
N GLN A 15 19.50 23.54 -16.06
CA GLN A 15 18.17 23.83 -16.60
C GLN A 15 17.60 22.65 -17.38
N SER A 16 18.38 22.00 -18.25
CA SER A 16 17.92 20.81 -18.99
C SER A 16 17.55 19.66 -18.07
N LYS A 17 18.35 19.38 -17.03
CA LYS A 17 18.06 18.35 -16.03
C LYS A 17 16.79 18.68 -15.26
N TYR A 18 16.60 19.94 -14.87
CA TYR A 18 15.45 20.41 -14.12
C TYR A 18 14.15 20.31 -14.93
N ILE A 19 14.18 20.72 -16.20
CA ILE A 19 13.03 20.57 -17.11
C ILE A 19 12.65 19.08 -17.28
N LYS A 20 13.64 18.20 -17.49
CA LYS A 20 13.41 16.76 -17.58
C LYS A 20 12.78 16.19 -16.29
N PHE A 21 13.22 16.66 -15.14
CA PHE A 21 12.64 16.27 -13.86
C PHE A 21 11.19 16.71 -13.73
N ILE A 22 10.90 18.00 -13.96
CA ILE A 22 9.52 18.54 -13.87
C ILE A 22 8.57 17.75 -14.75
N ASN A 23 8.96 17.46 -16.00
CA ASN A 23 8.13 16.73 -16.95
C ASN A 23 7.86 15.27 -16.52
N LYS A 24 8.79 14.63 -15.80
CA LYS A 24 8.63 13.25 -15.32
C LYS A 24 8.04 13.15 -13.92
N PHE A 25 8.04 14.22 -13.14
CA PHE A 25 7.62 14.19 -11.74
C PHE A 25 6.19 13.68 -11.52
N PRO A 26 5.18 14.09 -12.33
CA PRO A 26 3.82 13.55 -12.18
C PRO A 26 3.76 12.04 -12.38
N GLN A 27 4.54 11.47 -13.28
CA GLN A 27 4.64 10.03 -13.48
C GLN A 27 5.28 9.34 -12.28
N ILE A 28 6.33 9.93 -11.71
CA ILE A 28 7.01 9.42 -10.52
C ILE A 28 6.04 9.34 -9.33
N ILE A 29 5.23 10.39 -9.13
CA ILE A 29 4.19 10.42 -8.09
C ILE A 29 3.19 9.28 -8.30
N LYS A 30 2.67 9.11 -9.51
CA LYS A 30 1.74 8.03 -9.84
C LYS A 30 2.33 6.65 -9.55
N MET A 31 3.57 6.40 -9.96
CA MET A 31 4.26 5.13 -9.69
C MET A 31 4.44 4.89 -8.18
N GLY A 32 4.79 5.92 -7.43
CA GLY A 32 4.92 5.83 -5.97
C GLY A 32 3.61 5.51 -5.28
N LEU A 33 2.51 6.13 -5.72
CA LEU A 33 1.16 5.88 -5.20
C LEU A 33 0.68 4.46 -5.54
N ASP A 34 0.92 3.99 -6.76
CA ASP A 34 0.58 2.63 -7.17
C ASP A 34 1.32 1.60 -6.30
N GLN A 35 2.61 1.77 -6.12
CA GLN A 35 3.41 0.94 -5.22
C GLN A 35 2.93 1.00 -3.76
N ALA A 36 2.52 2.19 -3.27
CA ALA A 36 1.96 2.34 -1.94
C ALA A 36 0.64 1.57 -1.78
N GLY A 37 -0.22 1.59 -2.80
CA GLY A 37 -1.46 0.82 -2.85
C GLY A 37 -1.21 -0.69 -2.83
N GLU A 38 -0.29 -1.20 -3.63
CA GLU A 38 0.10 -2.62 -3.64
C GLU A 38 0.73 -3.05 -2.30
N ASN A 39 1.59 -2.22 -1.71
CA ASN A 39 2.16 -2.49 -0.40
C ASN A 39 1.08 -2.58 0.69
N LEU A 40 0.10 -1.66 0.69
CA LEU A 40 -1.00 -1.69 1.65
C LEU A 40 -1.86 -2.94 1.46
N LYS A 41 -2.22 -3.30 0.24
CA LYS A 41 -2.91 -4.55 -0.10
C LYS A 41 -2.17 -5.76 0.47
N THR A 42 -0.87 -5.86 0.21
CA THR A 42 -0.02 -6.96 0.70
C THR A 42 -0.02 -7.03 2.23
N ILE A 43 0.11 -5.89 2.91
CA ILE A 43 0.07 -5.82 4.38
C ILE A 43 -1.28 -6.33 4.90
N VAL A 44 -2.40 -5.93 4.30
CA VAL A 44 -3.74 -6.37 4.73
C VAL A 44 -3.90 -7.87 4.54
N VAL A 45 -3.53 -8.40 3.38
CA VAL A 45 -3.66 -9.84 3.07
C VAL A 45 -2.75 -10.68 3.98
N ASP A 46 -1.47 -10.34 4.09
CA ASP A 46 -0.51 -11.10 4.89
C ASP A 46 -0.84 -11.07 6.39
N ARG A 47 -1.24 -9.92 6.90
CA ARG A 47 -1.66 -9.79 8.28
C ARG A 47 -2.86 -10.67 8.59
N THR A 48 -3.85 -10.68 7.70
CA THR A 48 -5.08 -11.46 7.85
C THR A 48 -4.81 -12.95 7.67
N HIS A 49 -4.22 -13.32 6.54
CA HIS A 49 -4.04 -14.72 6.19
C HIS A 49 -2.91 -15.41 6.99
N LYS A 50 -1.69 -14.83 6.93
CA LYS A 50 -0.53 -15.50 7.53
C LYS A 50 -0.49 -15.36 9.04
N ARG A 51 -0.98 -14.24 9.59
CA ARG A 51 -0.87 -13.97 11.03
C ARG A 51 -2.18 -14.08 11.81
N GLY A 52 -3.33 -14.07 11.13
CA GLY A 52 -4.65 -14.13 11.78
C GLY A 52 -4.95 -12.91 12.67
N LEU A 53 -4.54 -11.72 12.19
CA LEU A 53 -4.63 -10.48 12.97
C LEU A 53 -5.57 -9.47 12.31
N ASP A 54 -6.25 -8.69 13.15
CA ASP A 54 -7.07 -7.56 12.75
C ASP A 54 -6.24 -6.32 12.32
N MET A 55 -6.93 -5.24 11.93
CA MET A 55 -6.26 -3.99 11.52
C MET A 55 -5.41 -3.36 12.62
N ASN A 56 -5.64 -3.67 13.90
CA ASN A 56 -4.88 -3.20 15.05
C ASN A 56 -3.81 -4.19 15.53
N ASN A 57 -3.54 -5.25 14.77
CA ASN A 57 -2.64 -6.36 15.10
C ASN A 57 -3.09 -7.19 16.31
N ARG A 58 -4.39 -7.26 16.60
CA ARG A 58 -4.96 -8.14 17.61
C ARG A 58 -5.38 -9.44 16.95
N LYS A 59 -5.27 -10.57 17.67
CA LYS A 59 -5.77 -11.85 17.18
C LYS A 59 -7.27 -11.78 16.94
N PHE A 60 -7.75 -12.41 15.88
CA PHE A 60 -9.17 -12.56 15.65
C PHE A 60 -9.83 -13.41 16.73
N ILE A 61 -11.12 -13.14 16.97
CA ILE A 61 -11.98 -14.05 17.74
C ILE A 61 -11.97 -15.40 17.03
N GLY A 62 -11.68 -16.47 17.76
CA GLY A 62 -11.57 -17.83 17.26
C GLY A 62 -12.79 -18.30 16.47
N TYR A 63 -12.63 -19.39 15.74
CA TYR A 63 -13.75 -20.14 15.18
C TYR A 63 -14.47 -20.89 16.30
N SER A 64 -15.77 -21.23 16.10
CA SER A 64 -16.46 -22.15 17.00
C SER A 64 -15.78 -23.53 16.97
N PRO A 65 -15.86 -24.33 18.04
CA PRO A 65 -15.27 -25.67 18.07
C PRO A 65 -15.70 -26.53 16.87
N TYR A 66 -16.99 -26.55 16.56
CA TYR A 66 -17.54 -27.26 15.39
C TYR A 66 -16.88 -26.82 14.07
N TYR A 67 -16.69 -25.50 13.87
CA TYR A 67 -16.08 -24.98 12.63
C TYR A 67 -14.56 -25.21 12.59
N GLN A 68 -13.90 -25.27 13.75
CA GLN A 68 -12.47 -25.63 13.82
C GLN A 68 -12.26 -27.10 13.39
N GLU A 69 -13.10 -27.99 13.87
CA GLU A 69 -13.10 -29.41 13.49
C GLU A 69 -13.35 -29.60 12.00
N LEU A 70 -14.41 -28.99 11.47
CA LEU A 70 -14.73 -29.00 10.03
C LEU A 70 -13.60 -28.48 9.16
N LYS A 71 -12.91 -27.43 9.60
CA LYS A 71 -11.84 -26.78 8.84
C LYS A 71 -10.47 -27.41 9.05
N GLY A 72 -10.29 -28.24 10.08
CA GLY A 72 -9.00 -28.79 10.49
C GLY A 72 -7.98 -27.73 10.94
N LYS A 73 -8.45 -26.55 11.35
CA LYS A 73 -7.58 -25.42 11.73
C LYS A 73 -8.15 -24.63 12.90
N THR A 74 -7.30 -24.30 13.85
CA THR A 74 -7.63 -23.42 14.98
C THR A 74 -7.41 -21.94 14.65
N LYS A 75 -6.44 -21.66 13.78
CA LYS A 75 -6.10 -20.31 13.40
C LYS A 75 -7.15 -19.68 12.48
N VAL A 76 -7.59 -18.48 12.83
CA VAL A 76 -8.51 -17.69 12.00
C VAL A 76 -7.71 -16.97 10.92
N ASP A 77 -7.84 -17.41 9.68
CA ASP A 77 -7.16 -16.87 8.50
C ASP A 77 -8.12 -16.19 7.50
N LEU A 78 -9.43 -16.20 7.80
CA LEU A 78 -10.51 -15.74 6.93
C LEU A 78 -10.48 -16.37 5.54
N GLN A 79 -9.91 -17.58 5.47
CA GLN A 79 -9.73 -18.33 4.25
C GLN A 79 -10.60 -19.59 4.26
N ASP A 80 -11.59 -19.62 3.39
CA ASP A 80 -12.33 -20.82 3.02
C ASP A 80 -11.91 -21.20 1.59
N THR A 81 -12.43 -20.50 0.61
CA THR A 81 -12.04 -20.64 -0.80
C THR A 81 -10.92 -19.68 -1.24
N ASN A 82 -10.36 -18.90 -0.34
CA ASN A 82 -9.41 -17.81 -0.57
C ASN A 82 -9.90 -16.65 -1.47
N ARG A 83 -11.07 -16.76 -2.08
CA ARG A 83 -11.61 -15.79 -3.06
C ARG A 83 -11.73 -14.38 -2.48
N MET A 84 -12.15 -14.27 -1.20
CA MET A 84 -12.33 -12.97 -0.55
C MET A 84 -11.03 -12.18 -0.47
N LEU A 85 -9.95 -12.79 0.03
CA LEU A 85 -8.66 -12.11 0.16
C LEU A 85 -7.99 -11.90 -1.20
N GLN A 86 -8.12 -12.84 -2.15
CA GLN A 86 -7.63 -12.70 -3.51
C GLN A 86 -8.36 -11.60 -4.31
N SER A 87 -9.61 -11.27 -3.95
CA SER A 87 -10.36 -10.21 -4.60
C SER A 87 -9.90 -8.80 -4.19
N ILE A 88 -9.05 -8.68 -3.16
CA ILE A 88 -8.48 -7.39 -2.77
C ILE A 88 -7.53 -6.92 -3.86
N GLY A 89 -7.78 -5.74 -4.39
CA GLY A 89 -6.96 -5.07 -5.40
C GLY A 89 -6.54 -3.69 -4.96
N SER A 90 -5.61 -3.08 -5.69
CA SER A 90 -5.30 -1.67 -5.61
C SER A 90 -5.49 -1.00 -6.97
N LYS A 91 -5.74 0.29 -6.99
CA LYS A 91 -5.80 1.12 -8.18
C LYS A 91 -5.50 2.57 -7.87
N LEU A 92 -4.96 3.28 -8.84
CA LEU A 92 -4.93 4.73 -8.83
C LEU A 92 -6.32 5.28 -9.13
N VAL A 93 -6.80 6.17 -8.28
CA VAL A 93 -8.09 6.87 -8.46
C VAL A 93 -7.86 8.25 -9.08
N SER A 94 -6.73 8.88 -8.74
CA SER A 94 -6.30 10.17 -9.30
C SER A 94 -4.78 10.27 -9.26
N SER A 95 -4.25 11.41 -9.72
CA SER A 95 -2.81 11.72 -9.62
C SER A 95 -2.27 11.80 -8.19
N THR A 96 -3.16 11.89 -7.19
CA THR A 96 -2.82 12.06 -5.77
C THR A 96 -3.41 10.99 -4.87
N LYS A 97 -4.17 10.04 -5.42
CA LYS A 97 -4.92 9.06 -4.62
C LYS A 97 -4.84 7.66 -5.19
N ALA A 98 -4.38 6.72 -4.38
CA ALA A 98 -4.54 5.28 -4.59
C ALA A 98 -5.60 4.71 -3.64
N GLN A 99 -6.27 3.65 -4.04
CA GLN A 99 -7.32 2.99 -3.28
C GLN A 99 -7.08 1.48 -3.27
N VAL A 100 -7.25 0.86 -2.11
CA VAL A 100 -7.37 -0.60 -1.96
C VAL A 100 -8.84 -0.95 -1.83
N PHE A 101 -9.30 -1.93 -2.59
CA PHE A 101 -10.73 -2.25 -2.75
C PHE A 101 -10.94 -3.75 -3.03
N PHE A 102 -12.18 -4.20 -3.03
CA PHE A 102 -12.56 -5.54 -3.48
C PHE A 102 -12.99 -5.49 -4.94
N ARG A 103 -12.39 -6.34 -5.79
CA ARG A 103 -12.73 -6.44 -7.22
C ARG A 103 -14.09 -7.07 -7.48
N SER A 104 -14.57 -7.89 -6.54
CA SER A 104 -15.86 -8.59 -6.60
C SER A 104 -16.81 -8.03 -5.56
N GLN A 105 -18.01 -7.62 -5.99
CA GLN A 105 -19.08 -7.17 -5.09
C GLN A 105 -19.48 -8.26 -4.11
N ARG A 106 -19.59 -9.52 -4.56
CA ARG A 106 -19.90 -10.67 -3.69
C ARG A 106 -18.88 -10.80 -2.57
N GLU A 107 -17.61 -10.67 -2.87
CA GLU A 107 -16.54 -10.80 -1.89
C GLU A 107 -16.45 -9.56 -0.98
N ALA A 108 -16.80 -8.37 -1.49
CA ALA A 108 -16.95 -7.16 -0.69
C ALA A 108 -18.07 -7.29 0.37
N ILE A 109 -19.21 -7.90 0.00
CA ILE A 109 -20.30 -8.16 0.93
C ILE A 109 -19.86 -9.13 2.03
N LYS A 110 -19.14 -10.20 1.68
CA LYS A 110 -18.58 -11.14 2.68
C LYS A 110 -17.62 -10.42 3.64
N ALA A 111 -16.73 -9.62 3.08
CA ALA A 111 -15.79 -8.83 3.85
C ALA A 111 -16.50 -7.87 4.81
N PHE A 112 -17.54 -7.19 4.34
CA PHE A 112 -18.38 -6.32 5.16
C PHE A 112 -19.03 -7.06 6.33
N ARG A 113 -19.58 -8.26 6.10
CA ARG A 113 -20.17 -9.09 7.16
C ARG A 113 -19.14 -9.44 8.23
N HIS A 114 -17.91 -9.77 7.85
CA HIS A 114 -16.82 -10.01 8.81
C HIS A 114 -16.41 -8.73 9.56
N GLN A 115 -16.34 -7.58 8.86
CA GLN A 115 -16.00 -6.29 9.47
C GLN A 115 -17.01 -5.85 10.53
N THR A 116 -18.30 -6.12 10.30
CA THR A 116 -19.41 -5.61 11.12
C THR A 116 -20.01 -6.67 12.04
N GLY A 117 -19.69 -7.95 11.84
CA GLY A 117 -20.29 -9.04 12.60
C GLY A 117 -21.74 -9.32 12.22
N GLN A 118 -22.14 -9.05 10.96
CA GLN A 118 -23.51 -9.31 10.52
C GLN A 118 -23.88 -10.79 10.54
N GLY A 119 -25.11 -11.06 10.95
CA GLY A 119 -25.63 -12.42 11.18
C GLY A 119 -25.05 -13.01 12.46
N LYS A 120 -24.58 -14.27 12.40
CA LYS A 120 -23.94 -14.97 13.53
C LYS A 120 -22.41 -14.88 13.51
N LEU A 121 -21.83 -13.98 12.69
CA LEU A 121 -20.39 -13.88 12.57
C LEU A 121 -19.81 -12.99 13.67
N PRO A 122 -18.68 -13.36 14.30
CA PRO A 122 -17.98 -12.44 15.19
C PRO A 122 -17.32 -11.31 14.39
N VAL A 123 -17.25 -10.14 15.01
CA VAL A 123 -16.59 -8.96 14.41
C VAL A 123 -15.10 -9.23 14.20
N ARG A 124 -14.64 -9.15 12.96
CA ARG A 124 -13.25 -9.33 12.57
C ARG A 124 -12.81 -8.18 11.64
N LYS A 125 -12.33 -7.09 12.22
CA LYS A 125 -11.92 -5.88 11.48
C LYS A 125 -10.59 -6.10 10.77
N PHE A 126 -10.57 -6.84 9.70
CA PHE A 126 -9.36 -7.19 8.95
C PHE A 126 -8.99 -6.18 7.86
N PHE A 127 -10.01 -5.57 7.22
CA PHE A 127 -9.80 -4.64 6.12
C PHE A 127 -9.65 -3.21 6.65
N GLY A 128 -8.45 -2.67 6.50
CA GLY A 128 -8.07 -1.36 7.02
C GLY A 128 -6.63 -1.33 7.52
N PHE A 129 -6.21 -0.20 8.03
CA PHE A 129 -4.86 0.00 8.55
C PHE A 129 -4.89 0.94 9.76
N ASN A 130 -3.88 0.84 10.58
CA ASN A 130 -3.67 1.68 11.76
C ASN A 130 -2.55 2.70 11.51
N LYS A 131 -2.36 3.64 12.43
CA LYS A 131 -1.32 4.69 12.36
C LYS A 131 0.10 4.14 12.13
N LYS A 132 0.41 2.93 12.62
CA LYS A 132 1.74 2.32 12.42
C LYS A 132 1.94 1.91 10.96
N VAL A 133 0.93 1.32 10.35
CA VAL A 133 0.94 0.94 8.91
C VAL A 133 0.95 2.20 8.05
N GLU A 134 0.17 3.21 8.40
CA GLU A 134 0.16 4.51 7.71
C GLU A 134 1.57 5.13 7.67
N LYS A 135 2.24 5.22 8.82
CA LYS A 135 3.62 5.72 8.90
C LYS A 135 4.60 4.87 8.08
N LEU A 136 4.43 3.55 8.06
CA LEU A 136 5.28 2.65 7.27
C LEU A 136 5.12 2.90 5.77
N ILE A 137 3.87 2.99 5.29
CA ILE A 137 3.57 3.29 3.88
C ILE A 137 4.10 4.67 3.49
N GLY A 138 3.89 5.68 4.34
CA GLY A 138 4.43 7.03 4.12
C GLY A 138 5.95 7.04 3.97
N LYS A 139 6.68 6.39 4.89
CA LYS A 139 8.15 6.25 4.79
C LYS A 139 8.61 5.52 3.54
N ASN A 140 7.91 4.47 3.12
CA ASN A 140 8.25 3.72 1.91
C ASN A 140 8.02 4.56 0.66
N TYR A 141 6.91 5.30 0.61
CA TYR A 141 6.60 6.25 -0.45
C TYR A 141 7.68 7.34 -0.55
N GLU A 142 8.02 7.98 0.58
CA GLU A 142 9.07 9.01 0.64
C GLU A 142 10.42 8.47 0.14
N ARG A 143 10.83 7.28 0.59
CA ARG A 143 12.06 6.62 0.12
C ARG A 143 12.04 6.38 -1.39
N PHE A 144 10.90 5.96 -1.92
CA PHE A 144 10.73 5.75 -3.37
C PHE A 144 10.92 7.07 -4.12
N ILE A 145 10.21 8.13 -3.72
CA ILE A 145 10.31 9.46 -4.34
C ILE A 145 11.75 9.99 -4.30
N ASN A 146 12.38 9.95 -3.12
CA ASN A 146 13.76 10.40 -2.94
C ASN A 146 14.75 9.61 -3.82
N LYS A 147 14.56 8.30 -3.96
CA LYS A 147 15.35 7.45 -4.86
C LYS A 147 15.19 7.88 -6.33
N GLN A 148 13.98 8.24 -6.75
CA GLN A 148 13.74 8.69 -8.11
C GLN A 148 14.35 10.10 -8.35
N ILE A 149 14.19 11.03 -7.41
CA ILE A 149 14.77 12.39 -7.49
C ILE A 149 16.29 12.31 -7.66
N LYS A 150 16.97 11.47 -6.86
CA LYS A 150 18.43 11.29 -6.94
C LYS A 150 18.92 10.85 -8.32
N LYS A 151 18.12 10.13 -9.10
CA LYS A 151 18.49 9.71 -10.47
C LYS A 151 18.67 10.88 -11.44
N PHE A 152 18.04 12.02 -11.18
CA PHE A 152 18.16 13.19 -12.05
C PHE A 152 19.45 13.96 -11.82
N LYS A 153 20.21 13.69 -10.76
CA LYS A 153 21.47 14.38 -10.42
C LYS A 153 21.34 15.91 -10.55
N ILE A 154 20.24 16.46 -10.02
CA ILE A 154 19.93 17.89 -10.06
C ILE A 154 20.84 18.63 -9.06
N TRP A 155 21.13 17.97 -7.97
CA TRP A 155 22.02 18.47 -6.92
C TRP A 155 23.37 17.76 -7.06
N VAL A 156 24.36 18.49 -7.48
CA VAL A 156 25.78 18.10 -7.48
C VAL A 156 26.49 18.94 -6.45
#